data_9065b14b78631d5b78fb10782deec626
#
_entry.id   9065b14b78631d5b78fb10782deec626
#
_cell.length_a   1.000
_cell.length_b   1.000
_cell.length_c   1.000
_cell.angle_alpha   90.00
_cell.angle_beta   90.00
_cell.angle_gamma   90.00
#
_symmetry.space_group_name_H-M   'P 1'
#
loop_
_entity.id
_entity.type
_entity.pdbx_description
1 polymer ?
#
loop_
_entity_poly.entity_id
_entity_poly.type
_entity_poly.pdbx_seq_one_letter_code
_entity_poly.pdbx_strand_id
1 'polypeptide(L)'
;MSLLLDTHVLLWLLNGEQRRFGPRAIDALRERTAVVSAATVWEIAIKRRIGKLRGPSNLLETVTAAGLSVLAITGAHAEHVADLDDLHRDPFDRILVAQAVLEKLTIVTADARIRSYDISSLDPGQ
;
A
#
# COMPACT_ATOMS: atom_id res chain seq x y z
N MET A 1 6.76 -6.47 12.40
CA MET A 1 6.50 -5.24 11.61
C MET A 1 5.11 -5.29 11.01
N SER A 2 4.40 -4.20 11.07
CA SER A 2 3.12 -4.07 10.39
C SER A 2 3.32 -4.02 8.88
N LEU A 3 2.27 -4.38 8.14
CA LEU A 3 2.27 -4.36 6.69
C LEU A 3 1.67 -3.04 6.18
N LEU A 4 2.25 -2.51 5.12
CA LEU A 4 1.69 -1.40 4.35
C LEU A 4 1.28 -1.94 2.99
N LEU A 5 -0.01 -1.92 2.69
CA LEU A 5 -0.52 -2.46 1.42
C LEU A 5 -0.44 -1.40 0.33
N ASP A 6 0.10 -1.77 -0.83
CA ASP A 6 0.00 -0.87 -1.98
C ASP A 6 -1.42 -0.87 -2.55
N THR A 7 -1.69 0.02 -3.49
CA THR A 7 -3.03 0.24 -4.02
C THR A 7 -3.64 -1.03 -4.65
N HIS A 8 -2.88 -1.73 -5.49
CA HIS A 8 -3.40 -2.93 -6.15
C HIS A 8 -3.63 -4.07 -5.17
N VAL A 9 -2.71 -4.27 -4.22
CA VAL A 9 -2.85 -5.30 -3.19
C VAL A 9 -4.10 -5.04 -2.34
N LEU A 10 -4.34 -3.78 -1.96
CA LEU A 10 -5.56 -3.43 -1.23
C LEU A 10 -6.80 -3.79 -2.04
N LEU A 11 -6.84 -3.41 -3.31
CA LEU A 11 -8.02 -3.68 -4.17
C LEU A 11 -8.24 -5.17 -4.35
N TRP A 12 -7.18 -5.96 -4.55
CA TRP A 12 -7.30 -7.41 -4.64
C TRP A 12 -7.87 -8.01 -3.36
N LEU A 13 -7.40 -7.53 -2.22
CA LEU A 13 -7.87 -8.00 -0.91
C LEU A 13 -9.36 -7.68 -0.71
N LEU A 14 -9.78 -6.44 -1.00
CA LEU A 14 -11.17 -6.01 -0.85
C LEU A 14 -12.10 -6.71 -1.83
N ASN A 15 -11.61 -7.07 -3.02
CA ASN A 15 -12.38 -7.79 -4.03
C ASN A 15 -12.39 -9.31 -3.83
N GLY A 16 -11.73 -9.83 -2.82
CA GLY A 16 -11.67 -11.26 -2.54
C GLY A 16 -10.88 -12.05 -3.57
N GLU A 17 -9.91 -11.46 -4.23
CA GLU A 17 -9.09 -12.10 -5.27
C GLU A 17 -7.99 -12.96 -4.65
N GLN A 18 -8.38 -14.04 -3.97
CA GLN A 18 -7.47 -14.89 -3.20
C GLN A 18 -6.35 -15.52 -4.05
N ARG A 19 -6.58 -15.74 -5.33
CA ARG A 19 -5.59 -16.31 -6.25
C ARG A 19 -4.36 -15.44 -6.46
N ARG A 20 -4.47 -14.15 -6.13
CA ARG A 20 -3.36 -13.20 -6.21
C ARG A 20 -2.34 -13.39 -5.09
N PHE A 21 -2.71 -14.12 -4.03
CA PHE A 21 -1.92 -14.22 -2.82
C PHE A 21 -1.34 -15.63 -2.66
N GLY A 22 -0.02 -15.68 -2.47
CA GLY A 22 0.68 -16.91 -2.12
C GLY A 22 0.60 -17.20 -0.63
N PRO A 23 1.07 -18.37 -0.19
CA PRO A 23 0.95 -18.81 1.22
C PRO A 23 1.68 -17.90 2.20
N ARG A 24 2.86 -17.36 1.86
CA ARG A 24 3.60 -16.43 2.73
C ARG A 24 2.84 -15.13 2.93
N ALA A 25 2.28 -14.58 1.85
CA ALA A 25 1.50 -13.36 1.93
C ALA A 25 0.22 -13.56 2.75
N ILE A 26 -0.47 -14.66 2.56
CA ILE A 26 -1.67 -15.01 3.33
C ILE A 26 -1.33 -15.10 4.82
N ASP A 27 -0.27 -15.80 5.18
CA ASP A 27 0.16 -15.94 6.57
C ASP A 27 0.49 -14.57 7.19
N ALA A 28 1.23 -13.74 6.46
CA ALA A 28 1.56 -12.39 6.92
C ALA A 28 0.31 -11.53 7.15
N LEU A 29 -0.66 -11.60 6.23
CA LEU A 29 -1.92 -10.85 6.36
C LEU A 29 -2.77 -11.33 7.53
N ARG A 30 -2.68 -12.61 7.90
CA ARG A 30 -3.37 -13.16 9.06
C ARG A 30 -2.71 -12.81 10.38
N GLU A 31 -1.38 -12.78 10.41
CA GLU A 31 -0.59 -12.69 11.64
C GLU A 31 -0.20 -11.25 11.99
N ARG A 32 -0.12 -10.36 11.01
CA ARG A 32 0.37 -8.99 11.19
C ARG A 32 -0.73 -7.96 11.00
N THR A 33 -0.61 -6.84 11.69
CA THR A 33 -1.46 -5.67 11.45
C THR A 33 -1.15 -5.11 10.06
N ALA A 34 -2.18 -4.81 9.30
CA ALA A 34 -2.05 -4.18 7.99
C ALA A 34 -2.62 -2.77 8.02
N VAL A 35 -1.91 -1.85 7.39
CA VAL A 35 -2.33 -0.46 7.26
C VAL A 35 -2.38 -0.06 5.79
N VAL A 36 -3.18 0.96 5.52
CA VAL A 36 -3.36 1.56 4.20
C VAL A 36 -2.99 3.03 4.30
N SER A 37 -2.16 3.52 3.41
CA SER A 37 -1.80 4.94 3.40
C SER A 37 -2.99 5.81 2.99
N ALA A 38 -3.08 6.99 3.58
CA ALA A 38 -3.98 8.05 3.09
C ALA A 38 -3.69 8.39 1.62
N ALA A 39 -2.44 8.21 1.16
CA ALA A 39 -2.08 8.38 -0.24
C ALA A 39 -2.81 7.38 -1.16
N THR A 40 -2.98 6.15 -0.71
CA THR A 40 -3.72 5.11 -1.44
C THR A 40 -5.20 5.47 -1.55
N VAL A 41 -5.79 5.96 -0.47
CA VAL A 41 -7.18 6.44 -0.48
C VAL A 41 -7.33 7.58 -1.50
N TRP A 42 -6.38 8.50 -1.50
CA TRP A 42 -6.35 9.64 -2.42
C TRP A 42 -6.18 9.18 -3.89
N GLU A 43 -5.23 8.29 -4.15
CA GLU A 43 -5.00 7.73 -5.49
C GLU A 43 -6.27 7.07 -6.04
N ILE A 44 -6.91 6.22 -5.26
CA ILE A 44 -8.14 5.52 -5.66
C ILE A 44 -9.26 6.53 -5.94
N ALA A 45 -9.41 7.55 -5.10
CA ALA A 45 -10.43 8.59 -5.28
C ALA A 45 -10.25 9.34 -6.60
N ILE A 46 -9.00 9.73 -6.93
CA ILE A 46 -8.67 10.42 -8.19
C ILE A 46 -8.96 9.51 -9.38
N LYS A 47 -8.41 8.30 -9.36
CA LYS A 47 -8.51 7.37 -10.50
C LYS A 47 -9.93 6.87 -10.73
N ARG A 48 -10.69 6.70 -9.66
CA ARG A 48 -12.10 6.35 -9.75
C ARG A 48 -12.90 7.47 -10.40
N ARG A 49 -12.65 8.72 -10.03
CA ARG A 49 -13.35 9.90 -10.56
C ARG A 49 -13.17 10.04 -12.08
N ILE A 50 -11.98 9.72 -12.59
CA ILE A 50 -11.67 9.80 -14.03
C ILE A 50 -11.88 8.49 -14.78
N GLY A 51 -12.45 7.48 -14.12
CA GLY A 51 -12.78 6.20 -14.74
C GLY A 51 -11.62 5.26 -15.01
N LYS A 52 -10.43 5.54 -14.45
CA LYS A 52 -9.23 4.70 -14.65
C LYS A 52 -9.13 3.52 -13.68
N LEU A 53 -9.96 3.51 -12.64
CA LEU A 53 -9.92 2.49 -11.61
C LEU A 53 -11.32 2.25 -11.08
N ARG A 54 -11.64 0.98 -10.82
CA ARG A 54 -12.87 0.60 -10.12
C ARG A 54 -12.56 0.38 -8.65
N GLY A 55 -13.38 0.96 -7.79
CA GLY A 55 -13.26 0.79 -6.36
C GLY A 55 -14.54 1.23 -5.67
N PRO A 56 -14.71 0.89 -4.39
CA PRO A 56 -15.90 1.29 -3.65
C PRO A 56 -15.98 2.81 -3.49
N SER A 57 -17.19 3.36 -3.54
CA SER A 57 -17.43 4.80 -3.32
C SER A 57 -17.20 5.21 -1.87
N ASN A 58 -17.32 4.25 -0.95
CA ASN A 58 -17.14 4.41 0.48
C ASN A 58 -15.86 3.70 0.95
N LEU A 59 -14.76 3.94 0.27
CA LEU A 59 -13.50 3.22 0.51
C LEU A 59 -13.06 3.26 1.97
N LEU A 60 -13.16 4.42 2.62
CA LEU A 60 -12.72 4.57 4.01
C LEU A 60 -13.49 3.66 4.96
N GLU A 61 -14.82 3.58 4.80
CA GLU A 61 -15.66 2.67 5.58
C GLU A 61 -15.32 1.21 5.27
N THR A 62 -15.10 0.88 4.00
CA THR A 62 -14.76 -0.47 3.56
C THR A 62 -13.43 -0.93 4.16
N VAL A 63 -12.43 -0.07 4.16
CA VAL A 63 -11.11 -0.33 4.76
C VAL A 63 -11.26 -0.59 6.26
N THR A 64 -12.01 0.26 6.96
CA THR A 64 -12.25 0.12 8.40
C THR A 64 -12.99 -1.17 8.72
N ALA A 65 -14.02 -1.49 7.95
CA ALA A 65 -14.80 -2.73 8.13
C ALA A 65 -13.98 -3.99 7.87
N ALA A 66 -12.95 -3.90 7.02
CA ALA A 66 -12.03 -5.00 6.76
C ALA A 66 -10.97 -5.17 7.86
N GLY A 67 -10.99 -4.35 8.90
CA GLY A 67 -10.01 -4.42 9.99
C GLY A 67 -8.69 -3.72 9.69
N LEU A 68 -8.65 -2.89 8.65
CA LEU A 68 -7.46 -2.13 8.27
C LEU A 68 -7.51 -0.73 8.88
N SER A 69 -6.34 -0.18 9.18
CA SER A 69 -6.19 1.20 9.64
C SER A 69 -5.64 2.08 8.53
N VAL A 70 -5.95 3.36 8.57
CA VAL A 70 -5.40 4.33 7.62
C VAL A 70 -4.22 5.05 8.27
N LEU A 71 -3.07 5.03 7.58
CA LEU A 71 -1.87 5.74 7.98
C LEU A 71 -1.88 7.14 7.37
N ALA A 72 -1.90 8.14 8.22
CA ALA A 72 -1.87 9.54 7.78
C ALA A 72 -0.50 9.88 7.16
N ILE A 73 -0.50 10.76 6.17
CA ILE A 73 0.73 11.33 5.62
C ILE A 73 1.15 12.50 6.50
N THR A 74 2.35 12.41 7.07
CA THR A 74 2.91 13.49 7.89
C THR A 74 3.83 14.38 7.05
N GLY A 75 4.19 15.55 7.59
CA GLY A 75 5.22 16.39 6.97
C GLY A 75 6.55 15.68 6.83
N ALA A 76 6.92 14.85 7.81
CA ALA A 76 8.15 14.05 7.75
C ALA A 76 8.12 13.04 6.59
N HIS A 77 7.00 12.37 6.37
CA HIS A 77 6.83 11.48 5.22
C HIS A 77 7.02 12.23 3.91
N ALA A 78 6.35 13.36 3.76
CA ALA A 78 6.38 14.17 2.54
C ALA A 78 7.80 14.68 2.24
N GLU A 79 8.49 15.17 3.26
CA GLU A 79 9.86 15.68 3.11
C GLU A 79 10.85 14.58 2.75
N HIS A 80 10.70 13.40 3.33
CA HIS A 80 11.60 12.27 3.11
C HIS A 80 11.59 11.76 1.66
N VAL A 81 10.54 12.03 0.89
CA VAL A 81 10.47 11.65 -0.52
C VAL A 81 11.66 12.22 -1.32
N ALA A 82 12.14 13.40 -0.95
CA ALA A 82 13.28 14.02 -1.60
C ALA A 82 14.59 13.22 -1.42
N ASP A 83 14.70 12.43 -0.37
CA ASP A 83 15.88 11.64 -0.04
C ASP A 83 15.87 10.23 -0.64
N LEU A 84 14.80 9.85 -1.31
CA LEU A 84 14.71 8.53 -1.95
C LEU A 84 15.48 8.49 -3.27
N ASP A 85 16.06 7.33 -3.57
CA ASP A 85 16.65 7.08 -4.87
C ASP A 85 15.58 7.16 -5.97
N ASP A 86 15.98 7.47 -7.21
CA ASP A 86 15.08 7.63 -8.35
C ASP A 86 14.76 6.27 -9.01
N LEU A 87 14.32 5.29 -8.23
CA LEU A 87 13.98 3.95 -8.72
C LEU A 87 12.55 3.87 -9.24
N HIS A 88 11.69 4.80 -8.84
CA HIS A 88 10.30 4.89 -9.25
C HIS A 88 9.92 6.36 -9.39
N ARG A 89 9.05 6.68 -10.36
CA ARG A 89 8.61 8.06 -10.63
C ARG A 89 7.23 8.39 -10.10
N ASP A 90 6.42 7.38 -9.81
CA ASP A 90 5.05 7.57 -9.36
C ASP A 90 5.06 8.20 -7.95
N PRO A 91 4.47 9.40 -7.76
CA PRO A 91 4.49 10.07 -6.48
C PRO A 91 3.71 9.32 -5.40
N PHE A 92 2.64 8.61 -5.74
CA PHE A 92 1.89 7.81 -4.78
C PHE A 92 2.75 6.65 -4.24
N ASP A 93 3.48 5.97 -5.13
CA ASP A 93 4.35 4.87 -4.71
C ASP A 93 5.55 5.37 -3.91
N ARG A 94 6.12 6.52 -4.30
CA ARG A 94 7.25 7.12 -3.57
C ARG A 94 6.86 7.51 -2.15
N ILE A 95 5.66 8.03 -1.93
CA ILE A 95 5.22 8.35 -0.55
C ILE A 95 5.04 7.08 0.29
N LEU A 96 4.59 5.97 -0.31
CA LEU A 96 4.52 4.69 0.39
C LEU A 96 5.89 4.22 0.84
N VAL A 97 6.92 4.35 -0.03
CA VAL A 97 8.29 4.00 0.33
C VAL A 97 8.78 4.85 1.49
N ALA A 98 8.56 6.17 1.45
CA ALA A 98 8.93 7.08 2.54
C ALA A 98 8.26 6.67 3.86
N GLN A 99 6.98 6.34 3.82
CA GLN A 99 6.26 5.88 5.00
C GLN A 99 6.82 4.55 5.54
N ALA A 100 7.13 3.62 4.66
CA ALA A 100 7.71 2.33 5.08
C ALA A 100 9.06 2.52 5.76
N VAL A 101 9.89 3.42 5.26
CA VAL A 101 11.19 3.74 5.86
C VAL A 101 11.00 4.34 7.25
N LEU A 102 10.22 5.40 7.36
CA LEU A 102 10.08 6.15 8.61
C LEU A 102 9.27 5.42 9.67
N GLU A 103 8.24 4.67 9.27
CA GLU A 103 7.39 3.93 10.18
C GLU A 103 7.82 2.47 10.37
N LYS A 104 8.89 2.06 9.70
CA LYS A 104 9.44 0.69 9.76
C LYS A 104 8.38 -0.36 9.40
N LEU A 105 7.76 -0.18 8.24
CA LEU A 105 6.73 -1.08 7.74
C LEU A 105 7.28 -1.98 6.65
N THR A 106 6.65 -3.14 6.45
CA THR A 106 6.89 -4.00 5.30
C THR A 106 5.86 -3.67 4.23
N ILE A 107 6.29 -3.23 3.04
CA ILE A 107 5.36 -2.98 1.92
C ILE A 107 5.00 -4.30 1.25
N VAL A 108 3.71 -4.55 1.10
CA VAL A 108 3.21 -5.65 0.29
C VAL A 108 2.88 -5.11 -1.09
N THR A 109 3.65 -5.51 -2.10
CA THR A 109 3.53 -4.99 -3.46
C THR A 109 4.05 -5.99 -4.50
N ALA A 110 3.37 -6.03 -5.65
CA ALA A 110 3.84 -6.75 -6.82
C ALA A 110 4.78 -5.91 -7.70
N ASP A 111 4.89 -4.62 -7.43
CA ASP A 111 5.73 -3.72 -8.24
C ASP A 111 7.21 -3.91 -7.91
N ALA A 112 7.97 -4.42 -8.89
CA ALA A 112 9.40 -4.66 -8.73
C ALA A 112 10.19 -3.37 -8.48
N ARG A 113 9.72 -2.22 -8.97
CA ARG A 113 10.40 -0.93 -8.74
C ARG A 113 10.29 -0.50 -7.27
N ILE A 114 9.16 -0.74 -6.63
CA ILE A 114 9.01 -0.50 -5.19
C ILE A 114 9.91 -1.44 -4.41
N ARG A 115 9.91 -2.73 -4.76
CA ARG A 115 10.74 -3.72 -4.06
C ARG A 115 12.24 -3.52 -4.25
N SER A 116 12.67 -2.75 -5.25
CA SER A 116 14.09 -2.46 -5.44
C SER A 116 14.64 -1.39 -4.49
N TYR A 117 13.80 -0.66 -3.76
CA TYR A 117 14.27 0.21 -2.68
C TYR A 117 14.80 -0.64 -1.51
N ASP A 118 15.71 -0.06 -0.74
CA ASP A 118 16.25 -0.71 0.47
C ASP A 118 15.23 -0.62 1.61
N ILE A 119 14.18 -1.41 1.50
CA ILE A 119 13.06 -1.49 2.44
C ILE A 119 12.64 -2.95 2.63
N SER A 120 11.96 -3.22 3.74
CA SER A 120 11.29 -4.50 3.91
C SER A 120 10.09 -4.58 2.96
N SER A 121 10.05 -5.61 2.13
CA SER A 121 8.96 -5.79 1.18
C SER A 121 8.56 -7.25 1.05
N LEU A 122 7.33 -7.47 0.61
CA LEU A 122 6.77 -8.80 0.40
C LEU A 122 5.99 -8.79 -0.91
N ASP A 123 6.32 -9.71 -1.80
CA ASP A 123 5.56 -9.93 -3.02
C ASP A 123 4.26 -10.67 -2.65
N PRO A 124 3.08 -10.15 -3.02
CA PRO A 124 1.82 -10.81 -2.70
C PRO A 124 1.69 -12.22 -3.29
N GLY A 125 2.42 -12.51 -4.38
CA GLY A 125 2.44 -13.84 -5.00
C GLY A 125 3.21 -14.90 -4.21
N GLN A 126 3.95 -14.50 -3.22
CA GLN A 126 4.66 -15.40 -2.33
C GLN A 126 3.78 -15.84 -1.18
#